data_56578d79fa223d0e2da3ee0d3e64b706
#
_entry.id   56578d79fa223d0e2da3ee0d3e64b706
#
_cell.length_a   1.000
_cell.length_b   1.000
_cell.length_c   1.000
_cell.angle_alpha   90.00
_cell.angle_beta   90.00
_cell.angle_gamma   90.00
#
_symmetry.space_group_name_H-M   'P 1'
#
loop_
_entity.id
_entity.type
_entity.pdbx_description
1 polymer ?
#
loop_
_entity_poly.entity_id
_entity_poly.type
_entity_poly.pdbx_seq_one_letter_code
_entity_poly.pdbx_strand_id
1 'polypeptide(L)'
;MSGFGSDNYQNLEKIKMNREELEERLCDCIVDALQSDIEGRGAASLLVSGGSTPKNLFAKLSQTNLNWSKVVVSLVDERFLPDDHKDQNGNLVKESLLINNAAAATFVSLVQNAKDELSNLDLCRGNLERIPTPFSVVVLGMGTDGHTASLFPGSPQLNEGMDLTNDCVLISSVPTNASYQRITFTRKALLNTKNLILHCYGEDKEKILNEAKSSKDWTKYPISGFIH
;
A
#
# COMPACT_ATOMS: atom_id res chain seq x y z
N MET A 1 27.32 8.07 -7.73
CA MET A 1 26.93 8.28 -6.33
C MET A 1 26.18 9.60 -6.28
N SER A 2 24.88 9.56 -6.42
CA SER A 2 24.00 10.73 -6.31
C SER A 2 22.95 10.40 -5.27
N GLY A 3 22.95 11.19 -4.20
CA GLY A 3 22.17 10.96 -3.01
C GLY A 3 20.67 10.97 -3.28
N PHE A 4 19.99 10.00 -2.70
CA PHE A 4 18.53 10.01 -2.57
C PHE A 4 18.17 11.21 -1.67
N GLY A 5 17.40 12.13 -2.24
CA GLY A 5 16.98 13.34 -1.56
C GLY A 5 16.20 13.05 -0.28
N SER A 6 16.80 13.44 0.84
CA SER A 6 16.27 13.34 2.20
C SER A 6 15.16 14.38 2.50
N ASP A 7 14.69 15.13 1.51
CA ASP A 7 13.93 16.35 1.77
C ASP A 7 12.39 16.20 1.76
N ASN A 8 11.86 15.04 1.42
CA ASN A 8 10.41 14.85 1.32
C ASN A 8 9.72 14.46 2.65
N TYR A 9 10.46 14.29 3.74
CA TYR A 9 9.88 13.86 5.03
C TYR A 9 9.78 14.98 6.08
N GLN A 10 10.27 16.20 5.81
CA GLN A 10 10.43 17.26 6.83
C GLN A 10 9.24 18.19 7.03
N ASN A 11 8.15 18.11 6.26
CA ASN A 11 7.02 19.03 6.38
C ASN A 11 5.72 18.41 6.91
N LEU A 12 5.79 17.40 7.77
CA LEU A 12 4.68 17.13 8.67
C LEU A 12 4.78 18.04 9.90
N GLU A 13 4.66 19.33 9.68
CA GLU A 13 4.32 20.25 10.77
C GLU A 13 3.07 19.69 11.48
N LYS A 14 3.11 19.63 12.81
CA LYS A 14 1.99 19.30 13.68
C LYS A 14 0.89 20.35 13.59
N ILE A 15 0.36 20.58 12.41
CA ILE A 15 -0.93 21.22 12.25
C ILE A 15 -1.92 20.16 12.74
N LYS A 16 -2.71 20.48 13.74
CA LYS A 16 -3.87 19.67 14.16
C LYS A 16 -4.91 19.73 13.04
N MET A 17 -4.59 19.08 11.90
CA MET A 17 -5.54 18.92 10.81
C MET A 17 -6.62 17.94 11.28
N ASN A 18 -7.86 18.28 11.00
CA ASN A 18 -8.92 17.30 11.13
C ASN A 18 -8.75 16.21 10.05
N ARG A 19 -9.46 15.09 10.23
CA ARG A 19 -9.35 13.95 9.31
C ARG A 19 -9.67 14.33 7.86
N GLU A 20 -10.65 15.17 7.65
CA GLU A 20 -11.11 15.56 6.31
C GLU A 20 -10.04 16.37 5.56
N GLU A 21 -9.43 17.35 6.24
CA GLU A 21 -8.31 18.13 5.70
C GLU A 21 -7.10 17.26 5.35
N LEU A 22 -6.79 16.25 6.20
CA LEU A 22 -5.72 15.30 5.92
C LEU A 22 -6.02 14.50 4.65
N GLU A 23 -7.23 13.94 4.55
CA GLU A 23 -7.64 13.14 3.40
C GLU A 23 -7.70 13.96 2.10
N GLU A 24 -8.04 15.26 2.16
CA GLU A 24 -7.96 16.17 1.00
C GLU A 24 -6.52 16.36 0.55
N ARG A 25 -5.62 16.70 1.46
CA ARG A 25 -4.19 16.86 1.12
C ARG A 25 -3.58 15.57 0.58
N LEU A 26 -3.93 14.42 1.16
CA LEU A 26 -3.47 13.13 0.65
C LEU A 26 -4.00 12.88 -0.76
N CYS A 27 -5.25 13.20 -1.02
CA CYS A 27 -5.85 13.08 -2.34
C CYS A 27 -5.08 13.93 -3.36
N ASP A 28 -4.84 15.20 -3.06
CA ASP A 28 -4.11 16.12 -3.93
C ASP A 28 -2.69 15.62 -4.20
N CYS A 29 -1.95 15.24 -3.15
CA CYS A 29 -0.59 14.70 -3.30
C CYS A 29 -0.54 13.44 -4.17
N ILE A 30 -1.52 12.54 -4.02
CA ILE A 30 -1.61 11.32 -4.83
C ILE A 30 -1.90 11.67 -6.28
N VAL A 31 -2.87 12.55 -6.53
CA VAL A 31 -3.24 12.99 -7.89
C VAL A 31 -2.06 13.64 -8.59
N ASP A 32 -1.37 14.58 -7.92
CA ASP A 32 -0.21 15.28 -8.49
C ASP A 32 0.91 14.29 -8.87
N ALA A 33 1.19 13.32 -7.99
CA ALA A 33 2.20 12.30 -8.25
C ALA A 33 1.82 11.38 -9.41
N LEU A 34 0.55 10.96 -9.50
CA LEU A 34 0.06 10.14 -10.60
C LEU A 34 0.07 10.93 -11.91
N GLN A 35 -0.38 12.19 -11.90
CA GLN A 35 -0.38 13.06 -13.08
C GLN A 35 1.04 13.27 -13.62
N SER A 36 1.99 13.56 -12.73
CA SER A 36 3.40 13.72 -13.10
C SER A 36 3.96 12.48 -13.81
N ASP A 37 3.61 11.28 -13.34
CA ASP A 37 4.06 10.04 -13.96
C ASP A 37 3.35 9.73 -15.29
N ILE A 38 2.06 10.05 -15.40
CA ILE A 38 1.34 9.96 -16.67
C ILE A 38 1.98 10.86 -17.72
N GLU A 39 2.33 12.10 -17.37
CA GLU A 39 2.99 13.04 -18.25
C GLU A 39 4.42 12.63 -18.61
N GLY A 40 5.17 12.13 -17.61
CA GLY A 40 6.59 11.81 -17.78
C GLY A 40 6.87 10.49 -18.47
N ARG A 41 6.05 9.45 -18.23
CA ARG A 41 6.29 8.08 -18.75
C ARG A 41 5.05 7.42 -19.38
N GLY A 42 3.95 8.15 -19.51
CA GLY A 42 2.74 7.67 -20.20
C GLY A 42 1.84 6.76 -19.36
N ALA A 43 2.23 6.42 -18.15
CA ALA A 43 1.45 5.56 -17.25
C ALA A 43 1.84 5.79 -15.78
N ALA A 44 0.93 5.50 -14.86
CA ALA A 44 1.17 5.57 -13.42
C ALA A 44 0.68 4.32 -12.70
N SER A 45 1.15 4.11 -11.47
CA SER A 45 0.75 3.01 -10.60
C SER A 45 0.41 3.49 -9.20
N LEU A 46 -0.68 2.97 -8.65
CA LEU A 46 -1.17 3.27 -7.31
C LEU A 46 -1.38 1.97 -6.54
N LEU A 47 -0.57 1.73 -5.52
CA LEU A 47 -0.75 0.62 -4.60
C LEU A 47 -1.38 1.13 -3.32
N VAL A 48 -2.44 0.48 -2.86
CA VAL A 48 -3.22 0.93 -1.70
C VAL A 48 -3.41 -0.17 -0.66
N SER A 49 -3.51 0.22 0.60
CA SER A 49 -3.92 -0.66 1.69
C SER A 49 -5.44 -0.80 1.74
N GLY A 50 -5.90 -1.94 2.25
CA GLY A 50 -7.31 -2.16 2.59
C GLY A 50 -7.71 -1.62 3.97
N GLY A 51 -8.83 -2.15 4.49
CA GLY A 51 -9.39 -1.78 5.78
C GLY A 51 -10.32 -0.57 5.73
N SER A 52 -10.80 -0.13 6.89
CA SER A 52 -11.79 0.95 6.98
C SER A 52 -11.22 2.35 6.84
N THR A 53 -9.91 2.50 7.05
CA THR A 53 -9.23 3.80 7.05
C THR A 53 -9.29 4.51 5.70
N PRO A 54 -8.99 3.87 4.54
CA PRO A 54 -8.85 4.55 3.27
C PRO A 54 -10.17 4.85 2.55
N LYS A 55 -11.31 4.40 3.06
CA LYS A 55 -12.60 4.47 2.36
C LYS A 55 -12.98 5.88 1.88
N ASN A 56 -12.81 6.89 2.74
CA ASN A 56 -13.13 8.28 2.36
C ASN A 56 -12.11 8.84 1.34
N LEU A 57 -10.83 8.53 1.52
CA LEU A 57 -9.78 8.89 0.56
C LEU A 57 -10.09 8.27 -0.81
N PHE A 58 -10.52 7.02 -0.87
CA PHE A 58 -10.90 6.35 -2.11
C PHE A 58 -12.09 7.03 -2.79
N ALA A 59 -13.11 7.40 -2.01
CA ALA A 59 -14.26 8.13 -2.53
C ALA A 59 -13.86 9.49 -3.13
N LYS A 60 -12.93 10.23 -2.49
CA LYS A 60 -12.39 11.49 -3.01
C LYS A 60 -11.59 11.25 -4.31
N LEU A 61 -10.65 10.31 -4.30
CA LEU A 61 -9.84 9.94 -5.47
C LEU A 61 -10.70 9.53 -6.67
N SER A 62 -11.77 8.78 -6.43
CA SER A 62 -12.66 8.31 -7.49
C SER A 62 -13.29 9.44 -8.33
N GLN A 63 -13.40 10.64 -7.75
CA GLN A 63 -14.03 11.80 -8.38
C GLN A 63 -13.04 12.74 -9.06
N THR A 64 -11.74 12.52 -8.88
CA THR A 64 -10.70 13.41 -9.41
C THR A 64 -10.62 13.38 -10.92
N ASN A 65 -10.29 14.53 -11.52
CA ASN A 65 -10.11 14.67 -12.96
C ASN A 65 -8.67 14.26 -13.36
N LEU A 66 -8.41 12.95 -13.32
CA LEU A 66 -7.16 12.34 -13.74
C LEU A 66 -7.42 11.43 -14.95
N ASN A 67 -6.43 11.24 -15.83
CA ASN A 67 -6.55 10.24 -16.88
C ASN A 67 -6.37 8.82 -16.31
N TRP A 68 -7.41 8.33 -15.64
CA TRP A 68 -7.42 7.05 -14.95
C TRP A 68 -7.19 5.86 -15.88
N SER A 69 -7.44 5.98 -17.19
CA SER A 69 -7.11 4.91 -18.14
C SER A 69 -5.60 4.64 -18.27
N LYS A 70 -4.77 5.55 -17.76
CA LYS A 70 -3.31 5.42 -17.68
C LYS A 70 -2.81 4.98 -16.31
N VAL A 71 -3.73 4.72 -15.36
CA VAL A 71 -3.39 4.31 -13.99
C VAL A 71 -3.64 2.82 -13.80
N VAL A 72 -2.65 2.12 -13.29
CA VAL A 72 -2.79 0.75 -12.80
C VAL A 72 -2.90 0.79 -11.27
N VAL A 73 -4.01 0.29 -10.75
CA VAL A 73 -4.27 0.19 -9.31
C VAL A 73 -4.03 -1.25 -8.85
N SER A 74 -3.37 -1.41 -7.70
CA SER A 74 -3.23 -2.69 -7.02
C SER A 74 -3.28 -2.49 -5.51
N LEU A 75 -3.17 -3.57 -4.78
CA LEU A 75 -3.13 -3.59 -3.31
C LEU A 75 -1.70 -3.77 -2.81
N VAL A 76 -1.39 -3.31 -1.60
CA VAL A 76 -0.11 -3.62 -0.93
C VAL A 76 -0.12 -5.03 -0.33
N ASP A 77 -1.32 -5.52 0.01
CA ASP A 77 -1.58 -6.87 0.50
C ASP A 77 -3.04 -7.26 0.27
N GLU A 78 -3.31 -8.55 0.22
CA GLU A 78 -4.65 -9.10 0.09
C GLU A 78 -4.85 -10.33 0.97
N ARG A 79 -6.09 -10.55 1.40
CA ARG A 79 -6.49 -11.79 2.05
C ARG A 79 -6.55 -12.89 1.02
N PHE A 80 -5.85 -14.01 1.29
CA PHE A 80 -5.86 -15.15 0.39
C PHE A 80 -7.20 -15.90 0.49
N LEU A 81 -8.20 -15.33 -0.18
CA LEU A 81 -9.60 -15.72 -0.18
C LEU A 81 -10.15 -15.69 -1.61
N PRO A 82 -11.24 -16.42 -1.91
CA PRO A 82 -11.95 -16.29 -3.19
C PRO A 82 -12.40 -14.85 -3.47
N ASP A 83 -12.48 -14.48 -4.75
CA ASP A 83 -12.79 -13.11 -5.20
C ASP A 83 -14.15 -12.57 -4.72
N ASP A 84 -15.11 -13.45 -4.44
CA ASP A 84 -16.44 -13.11 -3.93
C ASP A 84 -16.51 -13.01 -2.40
N HIS A 85 -15.40 -13.29 -1.70
CA HIS A 85 -15.39 -13.25 -0.25
C HIS A 85 -15.40 -11.81 0.26
N LYS A 86 -16.38 -11.48 1.12
CA LYS A 86 -16.63 -10.13 1.64
C LYS A 86 -15.41 -9.47 2.31
N ASP A 87 -14.48 -10.26 2.84
CA ASP A 87 -13.31 -9.77 3.56
C ASP A 87 -12.09 -9.54 2.63
N GLN A 88 -12.26 -9.61 1.31
CA GLN A 88 -11.21 -9.20 0.38
C GLN A 88 -11.03 -7.67 0.35
N ASN A 89 -9.78 -7.21 0.38
CA ASN A 89 -9.44 -5.79 0.21
C ASN A 89 -9.81 -5.29 -1.19
N GLY A 90 -9.72 -6.16 -2.20
CA GLY A 90 -10.07 -5.84 -3.58
C GLY A 90 -11.51 -5.40 -3.74
N ASN A 91 -12.45 -5.92 -2.94
CA ASN A 91 -13.85 -5.48 -2.98
C ASN A 91 -13.98 -4.02 -2.54
N LEU A 92 -13.30 -3.64 -1.46
CA LEU A 92 -13.28 -2.23 -1.02
C LEU A 92 -12.76 -1.31 -2.13
N VAL A 93 -11.69 -1.70 -2.82
CA VAL A 93 -11.12 -0.91 -3.93
C VAL A 93 -12.12 -0.80 -5.08
N LYS A 94 -12.74 -1.91 -5.49
CA LYS A 94 -13.75 -1.93 -6.55
C LYS A 94 -14.97 -1.07 -6.22
N GLU A 95 -15.43 -1.11 -4.96
CA GLU A 95 -16.65 -0.43 -4.51
C GLU A 95 -16.45 1.05 -4.15
N SER A 96 -15.24 1.46 -3.77
CA SER A 96 -14.98 2.81 -3.24
C SER A 96 -14.02 3.64 -4.09
N LEU A 97 -13.08 3.01 -4.81
CA LEU A 97 -12.09 3.71 -5.64
C LEU A 97 -12.41 3.56 -7.14
N LEU A 98 -12.65 2.34 -7.61
CA LEU A 98 -12.82 2.06 -9.05
C LEU A 98 -14.25 2.34 -9.51
N ILE A 99 -14.77 3.48 -9.12
CA ILE A 99 -16.07 4.04 -9.48
C ILE A 99 -15.87 5.45 -10.07
N ASN A 100 -16.92 6.08 -10.54
CA ASN A 100 -16.89 7.42 -11.12
C ASN A 100 -15.77 7.56 -12.19
N ASN A 101 -14.93 8.58 -12.10
CA ASN A 101 -13.83 8.81 -13.04
C ASN A 101 -12.76 7.72 -12.97
N ALA A 102 -12.49 7.19 -11.78
CA ALA A 102 -11.48 6.15 -11.58
C ALA A 102 -11.93 4.75 -12.05
N ALA A 103 -13.19 4.57 -12.48
CA ALA A 103 -13.64 3.33 -13.12
C ALA A 103 -12.85 2.97 -14.39
N ALA A 104 -12.17 3.95 -15.00
CA ALA A 104 -11.33 3.73 -16.17
C ALA A 104 -9.94 3.12 -15.84
N ALA A 105 -9.56 3.03 -14.57
CA ALA A 105 -8.28 2.46 -14.16
C ALA A 105 -8.25 0.93 -14.34
N THR A 106 -7.04 0.41 -14.59
CA THR A 106 -6.83 -1.05 -14.62
C THR A 106 -6.56 -1.54 -13.20
N PHE A 107 -7.28 -2.56 -12.73
CA PHE A 107 -7.03 -3.20 -11.45
C PHE A 107 -6.25 -4.50 -11.61
N VAL A 108 -5.18 -4.66 -10.83
CA VAL A 108 -4.38 -5.89 -10.74
C VAL A 108 -4.57 -6.50 -9.35
N SER A 109 -5.31 -7.62 -9.29
CA SER A 109 -5.53 -8.37 -8.06
C SER A 109 -4.30 -9.17 -7.65
N LEU A 110 -4.09 -9.36 -6.34
CA LEU A 110 -3.06 -10.23 -5.76
C LEU A 110 -3.55 -11.66 -5.53
N VAL A 111 -4.82 -11.96 -5.80
CA VAL A 111 -5.36 -13.31 -5.74
C VAL A 111 -5.94 -13.63 -7.12
N GLN A 112 -5.31 -14.59 -7.81
CA GLN A 112 -5.69 -15.13 -9.11
C GLN A 112 -6.20 -16.56 -8.99
N ASN A 113 -5.73 -17.26 -7.98
CA ASN A 113 -6.13 -18.64 -7.66
C ASN A 113 -6.16 -18.83 -6.14
N ALA A 114 -7.33 -18.70 -5.54
CA ALA A 114 -7.51 -18.85 -4.10
C ALA A 114 -7.46 -20.31 -3.60
N LYS A 115 -7.23 -21.30 -4.47
CA LYS A 115 -7.20 -22.72 -4.11
C LYS A 115 -5.78 -23.24 -3.86
N ASP A 116 -4.79 -22.59 -4.47
CA ASP A 116 -3.40 -23.01 -4.40
C ASP A 116 -2.47 -21.80 -4.35
N GLU A 117 -1.72 -21.70 -3.25
CA GLU A 117 -0.88 -20.55 -2.95
C GLU A 117 0.29 -20.38 -3.93
N LEU A 118 0.99 -21.48 -4.24
CA LEU A 118 2.16 -21.43 -5.13
C LEU A 118 1.72 -21.06 -6.54
N SER A 119 0.65 -21.71 -7.02
CA SER A 119 0.04 -21.35 -8.30
C SER A 119 -0.43 -19.88 -8.32
N ASN A 120 -0.98 -19.38 -7.21
CA ASN A 120 -1.37 -17.97 -7.11
C ASN A 120 -0.17 -17.05 -7.25
N LEU A 121 0.92 -17.29 -6.52
CA LEU A 121 2.11 -16.46 -6.58
C LEU A 121 2.74 -16.44 -7.98
N ASP A 122 2.75 -17.59 -8.68
CA ASP A 122 3.25 -17.67 -10.06
C ASP A 122 2.36 -16.89 -11.05
N LEU A 123 1.04 -17.01 -10.93
CA LEU A 123 0.09 -16.24 -11.75
C LEU A 123 0.20 -14.74 -11.47
N CYS A 124 0.36 -14.35 -10.20
CA CYS A 124 0.54 -12.95 -9.83
C CYS A 124 1.81 -12.36 -10.44
N ARG A 125 2.94 -13.08 -10.46
CA ARG A 125 4.19 -12.58 -11.05
C ARG A 125 4.00 -12.08 -12.49
N GLY A 126 3.30 -12.86 -13.34
CA GLY A 126 3.00 -12.43 -14.71
C GLY A 126 2.10 -11.17 -14.78
N ASN A 127 1.17 -11.03 -13.84
CA ASN A 127 0.29 -9.87 -13.79
C ASN A 127 0.98 -8.61 -13.22
N LEU A 128 1.98 -8.78 -12.35
CA LEU A 128 2.74 -7.64 -11.79
C LEU A 128 3.52 -6.88 -12.85
N GLU A 129 3.93 -7.52 -13.95
CA GLU A 129 4.59 -6.85 -15.08
C GLU A 129 3.71 -5.74 -15.71
N ARG A 130 2.41 -5.78 -15.48
CA ARG A 130 1.46 -4.74 -15.94
C ARG A 130 1.50 -3.49 -15.07
N ILE A 131 2.10 -3.56 -13.88
CA ILE A 131 2.18 -2.42 -12.94
C ILE A 131 3.45 -1.64 -13.20
N PRO A 132 3.36 -0.38 -13.66
CA PRO A 132 4.54 0.46 -13.89
C PRO A 132 5.43 0.59 -12.64
N THR A 133 6.73 0.33 -12.80
CA THR A 133 7.75 0.48 -11.74
C THR A 133 8.84 1.46 -12.14
N PRO A 134 9.50 2.18 -11.21
CA PRO A 134 9.12 2.29 -9.79
C PRO A 134 7.66 2.66 -9.62
N PHE A 135 6.98 2.21 -8.54
CA PHE A 135 5.58 2.60 -8.31
C PHE A 135 5.47 4.12 -8.20
N SER A 136 4.41 4.70 -8.78
CA SER A 136 4.19 6.14 -8.67
C SER A 136 3.86 6.53 -7.24
N VAL A 137 2.93 5.79 -6.64
CA VAL A 137 2.49 6.00 -5.26
C VAL A 137 2.21 4.66 -4.58
N VAL A 138 2.71 4.51 -3.37
CA VAL A 138 2.35 3.44 -2.44
C VAL A 138 1.73 4.06 -1.20
N VAL A 139 0.49 3.69 -0.88
CA VAL A 139 -0.24 4.14 0.32
C VAL A 139 -0.30 2.99 1.32
N LEU A 140 0.50 3.09 2.36
CA LEU A 140 0.54 2.13 3.46
C LEU A 140 -0.47 2.51 4.55
N GLY A 141 -1.11 1.50 5.13
CA GLY A 141 -1.77 1.59 6.43
C GLY A 141 -0.85 1.10 7.54
N MET A 142 -1.27 1.25 8.79
CA MET A 142 -0.59 0.69 9.95
C MET A 142 -1.62 0.10 10.92
N GLY A 143 -1.36 -1.11 11.41
CA GLY A 143 -2.10 -1.71 12.52
C GLY A 143 -1.72 -1.14 13.89
N THR A 144 -2.50 -1.44 14.91
CA THR A 144 -2.21 -1.06 16.30
C THR A 144 -1.06 -1.87 16.92
N ASP A 145 -0.61 -2.92 16.25
CA ASP A 145 0.58 -3.71 16.56
C ASP A 145 1.82 -3.27 15.76
N GLY A 146 1.68 -2.22 14.93
CA GLY A 146 2.75 -1.69 14.10
C GLY A 146 3.00 -2.44 12.79
N HIS A 147 2.16 -3.44 12.44
CA HIS A 147 2.24 -4.06 11.12
C HIS A 147 1.87 -3.07 10.01
N THR A 148 2.42 -3.29 8.83
CA THR A 148 2.02 -2.62 7.58
C THR A 148 1.97 -3.61 6.44
N ALA A 149 1.12 -3.37 5.44
CA ALA A 149 0.73 -4.41 4.48
C ALA A 149 0.34 -5.68 5.26
N SER A 150 0.87 -6.85 4.90
CA SER A 150 0.73 -8.05 5.73
C SER A 150 2.08 -8.55 6.28
N LEU A 151 2.93 -7.59 6.66
CA LEU A 151 4.19 -7.82 7.39
C LEU A 151 3.90 -7.68 8.90
N PHE A 152 3.57 -8.81 9.55
CA PHE A 152 3.12 -8.84 10.94
C PHE A 152 4.28 -9.15 11.89
N PRO A 153 4.36 -8.47 13.07
CA PRO A 153 5.32 -8.85 14.11
C PRO A 153 5.06 -10.30 14.53
N GLY A 154 6.13 -11.07 14.63
CA GLY A 154 6.07 -12.49 15.01
C GLY A 154 5.57 -13.45 13.94
N SER A 155 5.18 -12.98 12.74
CA SER A 155 4.89 -13.88 11.62
C SER A 155 6.13 -14.65 11.20
N PRO A 156 6.02 -15.95 10.88
CA PRO A 156 7.15 -16.75 10.38
C PRO A 156 7.82 -16.16 9.13
N GLN A 157 7.03 -15.47 8.29
CA GLN A 157 7.51 -14.87 7.03
C GLN A 157 8.00 -13.41 7.19
N LEU A 158 7.99 -12.83 8.40
CA LEU A 158 8.38 -11.45 8.60
C LEU A 158 9.80 -11.16 8.12
N ASN A 159 10.76 -12.02 8.50
CA ASN A 159 12.16 -11.84 8.10
C ASN A 159 12.31 -11.86 6.57
N GLU A 160 11.66 -12.79 5.90
CA GLU A 160 11.66 -12.88 4.44
C GLU A 160 11.05 -11.62 3.80
N GLY A 161 9.90 -11.16 4.30
CA GLY A 161 9.21 -10.00 3.78
C GLY A 161 9.92 -8.67 4.02
N MET A 162 10.74 -8.59 5.07
CA MET A 162 11.49 -7.38 5.44
C MET A 162 12.92 -7.34 4.87
N ASP A 163 13.42 -8.45 4.36
CA ASP A 163 14.78 -8.55 3.82
C ASP A 163 14.91 -7.79 2.50
N LEU A 164 15.80 -6.77 2.48
CA LEU A 164 16.10 -5.97 1.30
C LEU A 164 16.97 -6.71 0.28
N THR A 165 17.57 -7.84 0.64
CA THR A 165 18.35 -8.69 -0.28
C THR A 165 17.48 -9.72 -0.99
N ASN A 166 16.27 -9.97 -0.50
CA ASN A 166 15.30 -10.87 -1.12
C ASN A 166 14.79 -10.29 -2.45
N ASP A 167 14.85 -11.06 -3.53
CA ASP A 167 14.36 -10.65 -4.85
C ASP A 167 12.87 -10.96 -5.07
N CYS A 168 12.22 -11.63 -4.12
CA CYS A 168 10.79 -11.88 -4.19
C CYS A 168 10.02 -10.56 -4.09
N VAL A 169 9.12 -10.34 -5.04
CA VAL A 169 8.22 -9.17 -5.05
C VAL A 169 7.02 -9.40 -4.14
N LEU A 170 6.45 -10.60 -4.20
CA LEU A 170 5.33 -11.05 -3.38
C LEU A 170 5.72 -12.27 -2.57
N ILE A 171 5.18 -12.33 -1.35
CA ILE A 171 5.23 -13.51 -0.48
C ILE A 171 3.84 -13.80 0.08
N SER A 172 3.67 -15.04 0.53
CA SER A 172 2.58 -15.39 1.42
C SER A 172 2.96 -15.02 2.85
N SER A 173 2.00 -14.65 3.66
CA SER A 173 2.19 -14.31 5.08
C SER A 173 1.05 -14.86 5.92
N VAL A 174 1.41 -15.48 7.04
CA VAL A 174 0.45 -15.99 8.02
C VAL A 174 0.49 -15.07 9.24
N PRO A 175 -0.57 -14.28 9.48
CA PRO A 175 -0.62 -13.38 10.63
C PRO A 175 -0.70 -14.18 11.95
N THR A 176 -0.10 -13.65 13.01
CA THR A 176 -0.15 -14.26 14.34
C THR A 176 -1.48 -14.01 15.07
N ASN A 177 -2.09 -12.84 14.86
CA ASN A 177 -3.25 -12.36 15.59
C ASN A 177 -4.39 -11.87 14.68
N ALA A 178 -4.46 -12.34 13.44
CA ALA A 178 -5.53 -12.00 12.52
C ALA A 178 -5.98 -13.23 11.71
N SER A 179 -7.22 -13.18 11.23
CA SER A 179 -7.76 -14.23 10.38
C SER A 179 -7.14 -14.20 8.99
N TYR A 180 -7.12 -15.37 8.37
CA TYR A 180 -6.73 -15.59 6.97
C TYR A 180 -5.23 -15.42 6.68
N GLN A 181 -4.74 -16.28 5.85
CA GLN A 181 -3.48 -16.14 5.13
C GLN A 181 -3.53 -14.91 4.20
N ARG A 182 -2.38 -14.34 3.90
CA ARG A 182 -2.24 -13.12 3.10
C ARG A 182 -1.30 -13.35 1.92
N ILE A 183 -1.52 -12.59 0.86
CA ILE A 183 -0.50 -12.31 -0.15
C ILE A 183 -0.08 -10.86 0.05
N THR A 184 1.21 -10.60 0.14
CA THR A 184 1.74 -9.26 0.44
C THR A 184 2.95 -8.94 -0.40
N PHE A 185 3.09 -7.68 -0.79
CA PHE A 185 4.36 -7.19 -1.30
C PHE A 185 5.42 -7.21 -0.21
N THR A 186 6.67 -7.49 -0.60
CA THR A 186 7.83 -7.39 0.28
C THR A 186 8.21 -5.93 0.53
N ARG A 187 8.96 -5.68 1.59
CA ARG A 187 9.51 -4.35 1.89
C ARG A 187 10.32 -3.79 0.73
N LYS A 188 11.20 -4.60 0.14
CA LYS A 188 12.02 -4.20 -1.02
C LYS A 188 11.16 -3.73 -2.19
N ALA A 189 10.10 -4.47 -2.50
CA ALA A 189 9.20 -4.12 -3.58
C ALA A 189 8.41 -2.82 -3.28
N LEU A 190 7.88 -2.66 -2.07
CA LEU A 190 7.14 -1.46 -1.67
C LEU A 190 8.02 -0.21 -1.62
N LEU A 191 9.30 -0.34 -1.27
CA LEU A 191 10.26 0.77 -1.30
C LEU A 191 10.70 1.16 -2.71
N ASN A 192 10.44 0.34 -3.72
CA ASN A 192 10.64 0.69 -5.12
C ASN A 192 9.50 1.61 -5.63
N THR A 193 9.33 2.72 -4.97
CA THR A 193 8.30 3.72 -5.24
C THR A 193 8.89 5.13 -5.27
N LYS A 194 8.25 6.03 -6.02
CA LYS A 194 8.59 7.46 -6.03
C LYS A 194 8.00 8.20 -4.83
N ASN A 195 6.81 7.77 -4.39
CA ASN A 195 6.09 8.37 -3.27
C ASN A 195 5.56 7.28 -2.34
N LEU A 196 6.10 7.22 -1.13
CA LEU A 196 5.62 6.35 -0.07
C LEU A 196 4.83 7.18 0.93
N ILE A 197 3.57 6.87 1.11
CA ILE A 197 2.64 7.58 1.98
C ILE A 197 2.18 6.64 3.08
N LEU A 198 2.24 7.08 4.33
CA LEU A 198 1.60 6.39 5.45
C LEU A 198 0.27 7.07 5.79
N HIS A 199 -0.84 6.38 5.51
CA HIS A 199 -2.18 6.83 5.84
C HIS A 199 -2.66 6.21 7.16
N CYS A 200 -2.39 6.91 8.25
CA CYS A 200 -2.87 6.52 9.57
C CYS A 200 -3.28 7.75 10.38
N TYR A 201 -4.27 7.58 11.24
CA TYR A 201 -4.73 8.61 12.17
C TYR A 201 -5.36 7.97 13.41
N GLY A 202 -5.49 8.77 14.48
CA GLY A 202 -5.97 8.36 15.77
C GLY A 202 -4.84 8.23 16.79
N GLU A 203 -5.15 8.58 18.04
CA GLU A 203 -4.16 8.67 19.13
C GLU A 203 -3.42 7.35 19.37
N ASP A 204 -4.11 6.20 19.30
CA ASP A 204 -3.49 4.89 19.48
C ASP A 204 -2.44 4.62 18.39
N LYS A 205 -2.75 4.96 17.13
CA LYS A 205 -1.81 4.80 16.02
C LYS A 205 -0.66 5.79 16.09
N GLU A 206 -0.92 7.02 16.51
CA GLU A 206 0.14 8.02 16.72
C GLU A 206 1.14 7.56 17.80
N LYS A 207 0.64 6.98 18.89
CA LYS A 207 1.50 6.40 19.92
C LYS A 207 2.39 5.30 19.37
N ILE A 208 1.82 4.32 18.68
CA ILE A 208 2.58 3.21 18.07
C ILE A 208 3.59 3.74 17.03
N LEU A 209 3.20 4.72 16.22
CA LEU A 209 4.10 5.34 15.25
C LEU A 209 5.31 6.02 15.91
N ASN A 210 5.09 6.71 17.03
CA ASN A 210 6.16 7.35 17.80
C ASN A 210 7.10 6.29 18.45
N GLU A 211 6.54 5.19 18.97
CA GLU A 211 7.32 4.07 19.48
C GLU A 211 8.14 3.41 18.36
N ALA A 212 7.55 3.17 17.19
CA ALA A 212 8.21 2.59 16.02
C ALA A 212 9.38 3.48 15.54
N LYS A 213 9.18 4.80 15.45
CA LYS A 213 10.22 5.78 15.11
C LYS A 213 11.38 5.76 16.10
N SER A 214 11.07 5.65 17.40
CA SER A 214 12.07 5.69 18.46
C SER A 214 12.88 4.40 18.56
N SER A 215 12.21 3.25 18.43
CA SER A 215 12.86 1.93 18.57
C SER A 215 13.64 1.55 17.32
N LYS A 216 13.19 1.93 16.13
CA LYS A 216 13.72 1.50 14.82
C LYS A 216 13.77 -0.03 14.66
N ASP A 217 13.02 -0.74 15.49
CA ASP A 217 12.98 -2.20 15.53
C ASP A 217 11.81 -2.70 14.67
N TRP A 218 12.09 -3.06 13.43
CA TRP A 218 11.10 -3.58 12.52
C TRP A 218 10.62 -5.01 12.88
N THR A 219 11.31 -5.72 13.75
CA THR A 219 10.84 -7.03 14.21
C THR A 219 9.65 -6.88 15.17
N LYS A 220 9.66 -5.77 15.93
CA LYS A 220 8.57 -5.40 16.83
C LYS A 220 7.51 -4.54 16.15
N TYR A 221 7.94 -3.58 15.31
CA TYR A 221 7.07 -2.66 14.57
C TYR A 221 7.49 -2.64 13.11
N PRO A 222 6.96 -3.52 12.26
CA PRO A 222 7.35 -3.61 10.84
C PRO A 222 7.28 -2.29 10.08
N ILE A 223 6.36 -1.39 10.47
CA ILE A 223 6.29 -0.04 9.90
C ILE A 223 7.60 0.76 10.07
N SER A 224 8.39 0.50 11.12
CA SER A 224 9.67 1.19 11.34
C SER A 224 10.69 0.95 10.22
N GLY A 225 10.53 -0.12 9.46
CA GLY A 225 11.32 -0.38 8.27
C GLY A 225 11.02 0.53 7.07
N PHE A 226 9.95 1.33 7.13
CA PHE A 226 9.48 2.21 6.05
C PHE A 226 9.56 3.70 6.43
N ILE A 227 9.73 4.00 7.70
CA ILE A 227 9.81 5.37 8.24
C ILE A 227 11.19 5.60 8.83
N HIS A 228 11.86 6.66 8.44
CA HIS A 228 13.19 7.06 8.92
C HIS A 228 13.18 8.47 9.49
#